data_86e5a8eb4d38f504f2f280afab515941
#
_entry.id   86e5a8eb4d38f504f2f280afab515941
#
_cell.length_a   1.000
_cell.length_b   1.000
_cell.length_c   1.000
_cell.angle_alpha   90.00
_cell.angle_beta   90.00
_cell.angle_gamma   90.00
#
_symmetry.space_group_name_H-M   'P 1'
#
loop_
_entity.id
_entity.type
_entity.pdbx_description
1 polymer ?
#
loop_
_entity_poly.entity_id
_entity_poly.type
_entity_poly.pdbx_seq_one_letter_code
_entity_poly.pdbx_strand_id
1 'polypeptide(L)'
;ATGLMTAVSFLNVTKNAPSLAFLLMTLGPAIVALGLIDRARPSAAHPLVVFGRTPLFYFLAHFMLIHLLAIGMGWWRYGWQPFLLLPAPTLGTPLDQFPADYGWRLTTTYVIWAIVVALLYPVCRWFAALKARRRDWWLSYL
;
A
#
# COMPACT_ATOMS: atom_id res chain seq x y z
N ALA A 1 3.73 19.71 -29.95
CA ALA A 1 3.51 19.02 -28.70
C ALA A 1 2.11 19.36 -28.19
N THR A 2 1.24 18.38 -28.05
CA THR A 2 -0.11 18.55 -27.51
C THR A 2 -0.02 18.90 -26.03
N GLY A 3 -0.86 19.81 -25.51
CA GLY A 3 -0.86 20.25 -24.12
C GLY A 3 -0.93 19.06 -23.11
N LEU A 4 -1.53 17.93 -23.52
CA LEU A 4 -1.53 16.69 -22.77
C LEU A 4 -0.12 16.12 -22.55
N MET A 5 0.72 16.10 -23.60
CA MET A 5 2.10 15.62 -23.50
C MET A 5 2.96 16.50 -22.59
N THR A 6 2.73 17.82 -22.63
CA THR A 6 3.39 18.76 -21.72
C THR A 6 2.97 18.53 -20.27
N ALA A 7 1.68 18.30 -20.02
CA ALA A 7 1.19 17.97 -18.67
C ALA A 7 1.76 16.63 -18.16
N VAL A 8 1.78 15.59 -19.00
CA VAL A 8 2.35 14.29 -18.64
C VAL A 8 3.86 14.39 -18.36
N SER A 9 4.58 15.17 -19.18
CA SER A 9 6.02 15.42 -18.96
C SER A 9 6.29 16.19 -17.67
N PHE A 10 5.44 17.15 -17.33
CA PHE A 10 5.53 17.89 -16.06
C PHE A 10 5.24 17.01 -14.86
N LEU A 11 4.31 16.03 -14.99
CA LEU A 11 3.96 15.08 -13.94
C LEU A 11 4.99 13.95 -13.78
N ASN A 12 5.84 13.73 -14.78
CA ASN A 12 6.88 12.70 -14.74
C ASN A 12 8.13 13.20 -14.00
N VAL A 13 8.05 13.25 -12.70
CA VAL A 13 9.10 13.77 -11.80
C VAL A 13 10.01 12.62 -11.34
N THR A 14 11.32 12.81 -11.41
CA THR A 14 12.31 11.82 -10.96
C THR A 14 12.27 11.65 -9.44
N LYS A 15 12.14 10.39 -8.99
CA LYS A 15 12.14 10.02 -7.56
C LYS A 15 13.52 10.11 -6.91
N ASN A 16 14.59 9.93 -7.72
CA ASN A 16 15.96 9.68 -7.24
C ASN A 16 16.75 10.97 -7.08
N ALA A 17 16.36 11.90 -6.52
CA ALA A 17 16.81 13.16 -5.95
C ALA A 17 15.53 13.98 -5.80
N PRO A 18 14.97 14.10 -4.59
CA PRO A 18 13.69 14.76 -4.40
C PRO A 18 13.79 16.21 -4.88
N SER A 19 13.33 16.43 -6.11
CA SER A 19 13.26 17.77 -6.69
C SER A 19 12.15 18.55 -5.98
N LEU A 20 12.27 19.87 -5.97
CA LEU A 20 11.23 20.74 -5.43
C LEU A 20 9.86 20.45 -6.09
N ALA A 21 9.86 20.15 -7.39
CA ALA A 21 8.65 19.76 -8.11
C ALA A 21 8.04 18.47 -7.56
N PHE A 22 8.85 17.44 -7.25
CA PHE A 22 8.40 16.20 -6.62
C PHE A 22 7.76 16.47 -5.24
N LEU A 23 8.41 17.30 -4.41
CA LEU A 23 7.88 17.67 -3.10
C LEU A 23 6.56 18.43 -3.22
N LEU A 24 6.47 19.39 -4.10
CA LEU A 24 5.23 20.15 -4.32
C LEU A 24 4.08 19.27 -4.81
N MET A 25 4.38 18.32 -5.72
CA MET A 25 3.36 17.41 -6.27
C MET A 25 2.91 16.34 -5.28
N THR A 26 3.74 15.97 -4.32
CA THR A 26 3.37 14.97 -3.29
C THR A 26 2.84 15.62 -2.02
N LEU A 27 3.54 16.62 -1.48
CA LEU A 27 3.14 17.29 -0.24
C LEU A 27 1.97 18.26 -0.45
N GLY A 28 1.89 18.94 -1.60
CA GLY A 28 0.80 19.87 -1.86
C GLY A 28 -0.57 19.22 -1.76
N PRO A 29 -0.87 18.19 -2.57
CA PRO A 29 -2.12 17.44 -2.44
C PRO A 29 -2.33 16.80 -1.08
N ALA A 30 -1.25 16.31 -0.43
CA ALA A 30 -1.34 15.71 0.91
C ALA A 30 -1.76 16.73 1.97
N ILE A 31 -1.22 17.94 1.96
CA ILE A 31 -1.60 19.02 2.88
C ILE A 31 -3.04 19.46 2.63
N VAL A 32 -3.46 19.60 1.37
CA VAL A 32 -4.84 19.93 1.02
C VAL A 32 -5.79 18.84 1.51
N ALA A 33 -5.44 17.57 1.27
CA ALA A 33 -6.25 16.43 1.74
C ALA A 33 -6.36 16.40 3.26
N LEU A 34 -5.27 16.67 3.99
CA LEU A 34 -5.28 16.79 5.44
C LEU A 34 -6.22 17.90 5.92
N GLY A 35 -6.15 19.08 5.31
CA GLY A 35 -7.03 20.20 5.65
C GLY A 35 -8.52 19.89 5.39
N LEU A 36 -8.84 19.17 4.31
CA LEU A 36 -10.19 18.73 4.01
C LEU A 36 -10.70 17.68 5.01
N ILE A 37 -9.85 16.72 5.38
CA ILE A 37 -10.17 15.69 6.36
C ILE A 37 -10.38 16.30 7.75
N ASP A 38 -9.53 17.24 8.16
CA ASP A 38 -9.65 17.94 9.44
C ASP A 38 -10.96 18.71 9.52
N ARG A 39 -11.32 19.40 8.43
CA ARG A 39 -12.60 20.13 8.34
C ARG A 39 -13.82 19.20 8.36
N ALA A 40 -13.70 18.01 7.79
CA ALA A 40 -14.79 17.01 7.75
C ALA A 40 -15.04 16.33 9.10
N ARG A 41 -14.09 16.42 10.05
CA ARG A 41 -14.13 15.82 11.41
C ARG A 41 -14.61 14.36 11.38
N PRO A 42 -13.93 13.46 10.68
CA PRO A 42 -14.38 12.08 10.55
C PRO A 42 -14.45 11.39 11.92
N SER A 43 -15.42 10.50 12.07
CA SER A 43 -15.57 9.72 13.30
C SER A 43 -14.32 8.86 13.59
N ALA A 44 -14.13 8.48 14.86
CA ALA A 44 -13.02 7.61 15.25
C ALA A 44 -13.04 6.22 14.57
N ALA A 45 -14.20 5.80 14.06
CA ALA A 45 -14.38 4.56 13.30
C ALA A 45 -14.18 4.74 11.80
N HIS A 46 -13.95 5.95 11.30
CA HIS A 46 -13.73 6.18 9.88
C HIS A 46 -12.43 5.48 9.44
N PRO A 47 -12.40 4.76 8.29
CA PRO A 47 -11.24 3.99 7.86
C PRO A 47 -9.93 4.78 7.83
N LEU A 48 -9.94 6.00 7.31
CA LEU A 48 -8.75 6.86 7.30
C LEU A 48 -8.20 7.15 8.69
N VAL A 49 -9.09 7.36 9.69
CA VAL A 49 -8.69 7.59 11.07
C VAL A 49 -8.13 6.32 11.70
N VAL A 50 -8.78 5.18 11.44
CA VAL A 50 -8.34 3.87 11.97
C VAL A 50 -6.95 3.52 11.46
N PHE A 51 -6.73 3.59 10.14
CA PHE A 51 -5.42 3.30 9.54
C PHE A 51 -4.36 4.33 9.95
N GLY A 52 -4.73 5.61 10.06
CA GLY A 52 -3.82 6.66 10.51
C GLY A 52 -3.38 6.53 11.97
N ARG A 53 -4.15 5.84 12.83
CA ARG A 53 -3.77 5.56 14.23
C ARG A 53 -2.85 4.34 14.39
N THR A 54 -2.78 3.48 13.39
CA THR A 54 -2.06 2.20 13.42
C THR A 54 -1.18 1.99 12.18
N PRO A 55 -0.37 2.99 11.76
CA PRO A 55 0.31 2.94 10.48
C PRO A 55 1.33 1.81 10.40
N LEU A 56 2.15 1.62 11.43
CA LEU A 56 3.16 0.57 11.45
C LEU A 56 2.54 -0.83 11.55
N PHE A 57 1.52 -0.98 12.39
CA PHE A 57 0.78 -2.23 12.50
C PHE A 57 0.12 -2.61 11.16
N TYR A 58 -0.55 -1.64 10.51
CA TYR A 58 -1.11 -1.84 9.18
C TYR A 58 -0.04 -2.24 8.16
N PHE A 59 1.10 -1.55 8.17
CA PHE A 59 2.21 -1.86 7.27
C PHE A 59 2.70 -3.29 7.42
N LEU A 60 2.95 -3.77 8.64
CA LEU A 60 3.40 -5.13 8.90
C LEU A 60 2.33 -6.17 8.54
N ALA A 61 1.09 -5.92 8.95
CA ALA A 61 -0.01 -6.85 8.70
C ALA A 61 -0.34 -6.99 7.20
N HIS A 62 -0.38 -5.87 6.45
CA HIS A 62 -0.66 -5.95 5.02
C HIS A 62 0.50 -6.60 4.25
N PHE A 63 1.74 -6.32 4.63
CA PHE A 63 2.91 -6.93 4.02
C PHE A 63 2.88 -8.46 4.17
N MET A 64 2.64 -8.96 5.38
CA MET A 64 2.47 -10.39 5.62
C MET A 64 1.30 -10.97 4.83
N LEU A 65 0.14 -10.32 4.87
CA LEU A 65 -1.06 -10.81 4.20
C LEU A 65 -0.89 -10.88 2.68
N ILE A 66 -0.30 -9.86 2.06
CA ILE A 66 -0.02 -9.85 0.61
C ILE A 66 0.94 -10.97 0.23
N HIS A 67 2.00 -11.20 1.01
CA HIS A 67 2.94 -12.29 0.74
C HIS A 67 2.27 -13.67 0.83
N LEU A 68 1.47 -13.90 1.87
CA LEU A 68 0.73 -15.15 2.02
C LEU A 68 -0.25 -15.36 0.87
N LEU A 69 -0.96 -14.31 0.44
CA LEU A 69 -1.87 -14.37 -0.70
C LEU A 69 -1.11 -14.63 -2.00
N ALA A 70 0.02 -13.98 -2.21
CA ALA A 70 0.85 -14.18 -3.40
C ALA A 70 1.35 -15.63 -3.49
N ILE A 71 1.85 -16.19 -2.38
CA ILE A 71 2.27 -17.59 -2.31
C ILE A 71 1.09 -18.52 -2.54
N GLY A 72 -0.05 -18.30 -1.88
CA GLY A 72 -1.24 -19.14 -2.03
C GLY A 72 -1.82 -19.13 -3.44
N MET A 73 -1.92 -17.96 -4.06
CA MET A 73 -2.39 -17.80 -5.43
C MET A 73 -1.42 -18.37 -6.46
N GLY A 74 -0.12 -18.19 -6.22
CA GLY A 74 0.92 -18.78 -7.06
C GLY A 74 0.91 -20.31 -6.96
N TRP A 75 0.79 -20.84 -5.75
CA TRP A 75 0.67 -22.27 -5.54
C TRP A 75 -0.57 -22.87 -6.24
N TRP A 76 -1.70 -22.20 -6.14
CA TRP A 76 -2.92 -22.63 -6.83
C TRP A 76 -2.78 -22.65 -8.35
N ARG A 77 -2.04 -21.69 -8.93
CA ARG A 77 -1.88 -21.57 -10.39
C ARG A 77 -0.75 -22.41 -10.97
N TYR A 78 0.39 -22.48 -10.29
CA TYR A 78 1.62 -23.08 -10.80
C TYR A 78 2.04 -24.35 -10.03
N GLY A 79 1.29 -24.77 -8.99
CA GLY A 79 1.71 -25.79 -8.05
C GLY A 79 2.85 -25.28 -7.16
N TRP A 80 3.41 -26.17 -6.33
CA TRP A 80 4.54 -25.83 -5.49
C TRP A 80 5.81 -25.66 -6.34
N GLN A 81 6.32 -24.45 -6.38
CA GLN A 81 7.53 -24.09 -7.12
C GLN A 81 8.45 -23.23 -6.26
N PRO A 82 9.79 -23.39 -6.36
CA PRO A 82 10.75 -22.61 -5.56
C PRO A 82 10.64 -21.10 -5.75
N PHE A 83 10.25 -20.63 -6.94
CA PHE A 83 10.12 -19.20 -7.22
C PHE A 83 9.04 -18.51 -6.38
N LEU A 84 8.08 -19.24 -5.79
CA LEU A 84 7.06 -18.67 -4.91
C LEU A 84 7.64 -18.05 -3.64
N LEU A 85 8.83 -18.47 -3.25
CA LEU A 85 9.55 -17.93 -2.08
C LEU A 85 10.53 -16.82 -2.46
N LEU A 86 10.71 -16.54 -3.76
CA LEU A 86 11.55 -15.45 -4.21
C LEU A 86 10.83 -14.11 -4.08
N PRO A 87 11.58 -13.01 -3.94
CA PRO A 87 11.01 -11.67 -4.06
C PRO A 87 10.33 -11.51 -5.43
N ALA A 88 9.21 -10.79 -5.46
CA ALA A 88 8.52 -10.49 -6.71
C ALA A 88 9.48 -9.82 -7.71
N PRO A 89 9.41 -10.13 -9.02
CA PRO A 89 10.26 -9.52 -10.02
C PRO A 89 10.05 -8.00 -10.05
N THR A 90 11.14 -7.27 -9.99
CA THR A 90 11.18 -5.80 -10.10
C THR A 90 11.90 -5.39 -11.38
N LEU A 91 11.84 -4.10 -11.72
CA LEU A 91 12.62 -3.57 -12.85
C LEU A 91 14.12 -3.89 -12.64
N GLY A 92 14.69 -4.69 -13.55
CA GLY A 92 16.07 -5.15 -13.49
C GLY A 92 16.29 -6.54 -12.88
N THR A 93 15.24 -7.20 -12.38
CA THR A 93 15.34 -8.60 -11.94
C THR A 93 15.34 -9.53 -13.17
N PRO A 94 16.25 -10.51 -13.26
CA PRO A 94 16.19 -11.55 -14.30
C PRO A 94 14.86 -12.29 -14.23
N LEU A 95 14.14 -12.34 -15.35
CA LEU A 95 12.83 -13.00 -15.45
C LEU A 95 12.93 -14.50 -15.77
N ASP A 96 14.11 -15.01 -15.98
CA ASP A 96 14.41 -16.40 -16.29
C ASP A 96 13.98 -17.39 -15.19
N GLN A 97 13.89 -16.91 -13.95
CA GLN A 97 13.46 -17.69 -12.79
C GLN A 97 11.93 -17.79 -12.66
N PHE A 98 11.19 -17.06 -13.47
CA PHE A 98 9.73 -16.98 -13.41
C PHE A 98 9.11 -17.53 -14.69
N PRO A 99 7.90 -18.15 -14.63
CA PRO A 99 7.16 -18.54 -15.82
C PRO A 99 6.91 -17.35 -16.74
N ALA A 100 6.87 -17.58 -18.07
CA ALA A 100 6.63 -16.53 -19.05
C ALA A 100 5.25 -15.83 -18.88
N ASP A 101 4.29 -16.51 -18.29
CA ASP A 101 2.95 -16.02 -17.99
C ASP A 101 2.80 -15.56 -16.52
N TYR A 102 3.92 -15.34 -15.82
CA TYR A 102 3.91 -14.92 -14.42
C TYR A 102 3.24 -13.55 -14.25
N GLY A 103 2.32 -13.51 -13.30
CA GLY A 103 1.61 -12.29 -12.94
C GLY A 103 0.10 -12.42 -13.11
N TRP A 104 -0.58 -11.36 -12.71
CA TRP A 104 -2.03 -11.26 -12.75
C TRP A 104 -2.47 -10.01 -13.49
N ARG A 105 -3.68 -10.03 -14.03
CA ARG A 105 -4.28 -8.85 -14.66
C ARG A 105 -4.42 -7.73 -13.62
N LEU A 106 -4.26 -6.50 -14.07
CA LEU A 106 -4.39 -5.33 -13.21
C LEU A 106 -5.72 -5.29 -12.45
N THR A 107 -6.81 -5.70 -13.08
CA THR A 107 -8.14 -5.82 -12.44
C THR A 107 -8.11 -6.77 -11.25
N THR A 108 -7.48 -7.94 -11.39
CA THR A 108 -7.33 -8.91 -10.29
C THR A 108 -6.53 -8.31 -9.15
N THR A 109 -5.47 -7.59 -9.45
CA THR A 109 -4.64 -6.91 -8.45
C THR A 109 -5.44 -5.88 -7.66
N TYR A 110 -6.26 -5.05 -8.32
CA TYR A 110 -7.12 -4.09 -7.62
C TYR A 110 -8.20 -4.76 -6.77
N VAL A 111 -8.79 -5.85 -7.23
CA VAL A 111 -9.77 -6.62 -6.45
C VAL A 111 -9.11 -7.19 -5.18
N ILE A 112 -7.93 -7.81 -5.32
CA ILE A 112 -7.17 -8.33 -4.17
C ILE A 112 -6.80 -7.20 -3.21
N TRP A 113 -6.32 -6.08 -3.73
CA TRP A 113 -6.02 -4.91 -2.90
C TRP A 113 -7.23 -4.44 -2.09
N ALA A 114 -8.40 -4.33 -2.73
CA ALA A 114 -9.63 -3.91 -2.04
C ALA A 114 -10.03 -4.92 -0.95
N ILE A 115 -9.91 -6.22 -1.23
CA ILE A 115 -10.18 -7.29 -0.25
C ILE A 115 -9.20 -7.20 0.93
N VAL A 116 -7.91 -7.01 0.69
CA VAL A 116 -6.88 -6.88 1.72
C VAL A 116 -7.19 -5.68 2.63
N VAL A 117 -7.51 -4.53 2.05
CA VAL A 117 -7.87 -3.32 2.82
C VAL A 117 -9.13 -3.56 3.66
N ALA A 118 -10.15 -4.19 3.08
CA ALA A 118 -11.39 -4.51 3.78
C ALA A 118 -11.18 -5.50 4.94
N LEU A 119 -10.34 -6.52 4.75
CA LEU A 119 -10.00 -7.50 5.79
C LEU A 119 -9.16 -6.89 6.91
N LEU A 120 -8.26 -5.98 6.59
CA LEU A 120 -7.40 -5.33 7.58
C LEU A 120 -8.13 -4.27 8.40
N TYR A 121 -9.21 -3.68 7.87
CA TYR A 121 -9.96 -2.67 8.60
C TYR A 121 -10.44 -3.12 9.99
N PRO A 122 -11.16 -4.25 10.16
CA PRO A 122 -11.59 -4.70 11.49
C PRO A 122 -10.41 -5.02 12.41
N VAL A 123 -9.33 -5.56 11.88
CA VAL A 123 -8.11 -5.89 12.66
C VAL A 123 -7.43 -4.61 13.15
N CYS A 124 -7.25 -3.62 12.29
CA CYS A 124 -6.69 -2.31 12.66
C CYS A 124 -7.61 -1.55 13.63
N ARG A 125 -8.92 -1.65 13.47
CA ARG A 125 -9.90 -1.06 14.40
C ARG A 125 -9.80 -1.69 15.79
N TRP A 126 -9.71 -3.01 15.87
CA TRP A 126 -9.49 -3.72 17.12
C TRP A 126 -8.17 -3.28 17.79
N PHE A 127 -7.08 -3.23 17.01
CA PHE A 127 -5.78 -2.81 17.51
C PHE A 127 -5.77 -1.35 17.96
N ALA A 128 -6.42 -0.44 17.23
CA ALA A 128 -6.57 0.96 17.64
C ALA A 128 -7.36 1.10 18.97
N ALA A 129 -8.40 0.28 19.16
CA ALA A 129 -9.13 0.23 20.43
C ALA A 129 -8.30 -0.33 21.58
N LEU A 130 -7.47 -1.35 21.32
CA LEU A 130 -6.52 -1.91 22.30
C LEU A 130 -5.49 -0.85 22.71
N LYS A 131 -4.90 -0.15 21.74
CA LYS A 131 -3.96 0.95 21.94
C LYS A 131 -4.56 2.10 22.78
N ALA A 132 -5.83 2.40 22.58
CA ALA A 132 -6.51 3.44 23.35
C ALA A 132 -6.77 3.04 24.83
N ARG A 133 -6.90 1.74 25.10
CA ARG A 133 -7.14 1.20 26.46
C ARG A 133 -5.86 0.97 27.26
N ARG A 134 -4.76 0.65 26.57
CA ARG A 134 -3.45 0.38 27.21
C ARG A 134 -2.51 1.55 26.96
N ARG A 135 -1.83 1.97 28.01
CA ARG A 135 -0.83 3.07 27.97
C ARG A 135 0.60 2.55 27.97
N ASP A 136 0.82 1.34 27.47
CA ASP A 136 2.16 0.78 27.40
C ASP A 136 3.00 1.56 26.39
N TRP A 137 4.23 1.91 26.75
CA TRP A 137 5.13 2.76 25.96
C TRP A 137 5.43 2.16 24.56
N TRP A 138 5.57 0.85 24.45
CA TRP A 138 5.82 0.16 23.18
C TRP A 138 4.64 0.20 22.21
N LEU A 139 3.41 0.29 22.71
CA LEU A 139 2.23 0.46 21.87
C LEU A 139 2.18 1.83 21.18
N SER A 140 2.91 2.84 21.69
CA SER A 140 2.96 4.16 21.06
C SER A 140 3.69 4.15 19.72
N TYR A 141 4.58 3.17 19.51
CA TYR A 141 5.35 3.01 18.26
C TYR A 141 4.63 2.16 17.20
N LEU A 142 3.68 1.31 17.57
CA LEU A 142 2.86 0.50 16.69
C LEU A 142 1.54 1.21 16.33
#